data_8e8badd8c29d16928c73c95e60a5f597
#
_entry.id   8e8badd8c29d16928c73c95e60a5f597
#
_cell.length_a   1.000
_cell.length_b   1.000
_cell.length_c   1.000
_cell.angle_alpha   90.00
_cell.angle_beta   90.00
_cell.angle_gamma   90.00
#
_symmetry.space_group_name_H-M   'P 1'
#
loop_
_entity.id
_entity.type
_entity.pdbx_description
1 polymer ?
#
loop_
_entity_poly.entity_id
_entity_poly.type
_entity_poly.pdbx_seq_one_letter_code
_entity_poly.pdbx_strand_id
1 'polypeptide(L)' 'MKDRHQRLKTIKKLIKNNKIKSQDELLNLLLADGFEVTQATLSRDLKLMKVGKVSD' A
#
# COMPACT_ATOMS: atom_id res chain seq x y z
N MET A 1 -2.58 16.96 -0.12
CA MET A 1 -3.35 15.87 -0.64
C MET A 1 -2.50 14.65 -0.93
N LYS A 2 -2.91 13.49 -0.50
CA LYS A 2 -2.11 12.28 -0.67
C LYS A 2 -2.41 11.64 -2.02
N ASP A 3 -1.39 11.51 -2.83
CA ASP A 3 -1.59 10.94 -4.15
C ASP A 3 -1.05 9.52 -4.21
N ARG A 4 -1.06 8.95 -5.39
CA ARG A 4 -0.66 7.57 -5.58
C ARG A 4 0.80 7.34 -5.18
N HIS A 5 1.65 8.29 -5.50
CA HIS A 5 3.06 8.16 -5.19
C HIS A 5 3.27 8.06 -3.69
N GLN A 6 2.61 8.92 -2.93
CA GLN A 6 2.71 8.90 -1.49
C GLN A 6 2.12 7.61 -0.93
N ARG A 7 1.03 7.14 -1.54
CA ARG A 7 0.40 5.92 -1.09
C ARG A 7 1.35 4.73 -1.25
N LEU A 8 2.00 4.64 -2.39
CA LEU A 8 2.92 3.54 -2.64
C LEU A 8 4.10 3.58 -1.67
N LYS A 9 4.59 4.76 -1.39
CA LYS A 9 5.68 4.91 -0.44
C LYS A 9 5.23 4.46 0.96
N THR A 10 4.03 4.82 1.33
CA THR A 10 3.50 4.47 2.64
C THR A 10 3.27 2.97 2.73
N ILE A 11 2.76 2.36 1.67
CA ILE A 11 2.54 0.92 1.67
C ILE A 11 3.87 0.20 1.90
N LYS A 12 4.91 0.63 1.22
CA LYS A 12 6.21 0.05 1.37
C LYS A 12 6.69 0.16 2.81
N LYS A 13 6.51 1.33 3.37
CA LYS A 13 6.93 1.60 4.73
C LYS A 13 6.18 0.73 5.72
N LEU A 14 4.87 0.61 5.53
CA LEU A 14 4.05 -0.17 6.44
C LEU A 14 4.43 -1.65 6.40
N ILE A 15 4.66 -2.16 5.21
CA ILE A 15 5.03 -3.56 5.06
C ILE A 15 6.38 -3.82 5.72
N LYS A 16 7.27 -2.86 5.60
CA LYS A 16 8.59 -3.01 6.18
C LYS A 16 8.59 -2.92 7.69
N ASN A 17 7.84 -1.97 8.23
CA ASN A 17 7.83 -1.73 9.66
C ASN A 17 6.83 -2.57 10.44
N ASN A 18 5.81 -3.07 9.79
CA ASN A 18 4.80 -3.86 10.45
C ASN A 18 4.68 -5.22 9.80
N LYS A 19 4.32 -6.22 10.57
CA LYS A 19 4.09 -7.52 10.00
C LYS A 19 2.67 -7.59 9.52
N ILE A 20 2.47 -7.24 8.27
CA ILE A 20 1.15 -7.23 7.68
C ILE A 20 0.78 -8.65 7.27
N LYS A 21 -0.25 -9.18 7.85
CA LYS A 21 -0.67 -10.55 7.56
C LYS A 21 -1.64 -10.64 6.41
N SER A 22 -2.40 -9.62 6.18
CA SER A 22 -3.39 -9.67 5.12
C SER A 22 -3.53 -8.31 4.48
N GLN A 23 -4.13 -8.32 3.30
CA GLN A 23 -4.39 -7.11 2.56
C GLN A 23 -5.37 -6.21 3.32
N ASP A 24 -6.31 -6.84 4.02
CA ASP A 24 -7.29 -6.08 4.78
C ASP A 24 -6.61 -5.27 5.87
N GLU A 25 -5.64 -5.84 6.51
CA GLU A 25 -4.91 -5.16 7.55
C GLU A 25 -4.21 -3.93 6.98
N LEU A 26 -3.58 -4.10 5.84
CA LEU A 26 -2.89 -3.02 5.18
C LEU A 26 -3.86 -1.93 4.77
N LEU A 27 -5.02 -2.33 4.26
CA LEU A 27 -6.03 -1.38 3.85
C LEU A 27 -6.48 -0.53 5.03
N ASN A 28 -6.73 -1.18 6.17
CA ASN A 28 -7.16 -0.46 7.36
C ASN A 28 -6.11 0.54 7.82
N LEU A 29 -4.87 0.17 7.75
CA LEU A 29 -3.78 1.06 8.15
C LEU A 29 -3.72 2.27 7.23
N LEU A 30 -3.92 2.05 5.94
CA LEU A 30 -3.91 3.15 4.98
C LEU A 30 -5.07 4.09 5.22
N LEU A 31 -6.23 3.53 5.47
CA LEU A 31 -7.41 4.36 5.73
C LEU A 31 -7.22 5.18 6.99
N ALA A 32 -6.62 4.58 7.99
CA ALA A 32 -6.36 5.27 9.25
C ALA A 32 -5.35 6.40 9.04
N ASP A 33 -4.49 6.25 8.05
CA ASP A 33 -3.48 7.26 7.77
C ASP A 33 -4.02 8.34 6.83
N GLY A 34 -5.28 8.27 6.48
CA GLY A 34 -5.89 9.31 5.67
C GLY A 34 -5.90 9.08 4.17
N PHE A 35 -5.54 7.89 3.73
CA PHE A 35 -5.56 7.60 2.31
C PHE A 35 -6.95 7.12 1.90
N GLU A 36 -7.39 7.56 0.73
CA GLU A 36 -8.66 7.09 0.21
C GLU A 36 -8.37 6.02 -0.82
N VAL A 37 -8.42 4.78 -0.39
CA VAL A 37 -8.08 3.70 -1.28
C VAL A 37 -9.07 2.55 -1.05
N THR A 38 -9.41 1.85 -2.13
CA THR A 38 -10.30 0.71 -2.03
C THR A 38 -9.48 -0.56 -2.10
N GLN A 39 -10.12 -1.67 -1.79
CA GLN A 39 -9.45 -2.95 -1.82
C GLN A 39 -8.93 -3.27 -3.22
N ALA A 40 -9.74 -2.96 -4.22
CA ALA A 40 -9.35 -3.20 -5.61
C ALA A 40 -8.10 -2.40 -5.99
N THR A 41 -8.08 -1.14 -5.59
CA THR A 41 -6.94 -0.28 -5.89
C THR A 41 -5.70 -0.75 -5.14
N LEU A 42 -5.88 -1.14 -3.88
CA LEU A 42 -4.75 -1.62 -3.09
C LEU A 42 -4.19 -2.90 -3.70
N SER A 43 -5.06 -3.75 -4.18
CA SER A 43 -4.65 -4.99 -4.80
C SER A 43 -3.77 -4.71 -6.02
N ARG A 44 -4.16 -3.73 -6.81
CA ARG A 44 -3.39 -3.35 -7.98
C ARG A 44 -2.05 -2.75 -7.58
N ASP A 45 -2.06 -1.92 -6.55
CA ASP A 45 -0.83 -1.31 -6.08
C ASP A 45 0.17 -2.37 -5.62
N LEU A 46 -0.32 -3.35 -4.89
CA LEU A 46 0.54 -4.42 -4.41
C LEU A 46 1.11 -5.24 -5.57
N LYS A 47 0.30 -5.45 -6.57
CA LYS A 47 0.72 -6.19 -7.74
C LYS A 47 1.82 -5.44 -8.48
N LEU A 48 1.65 -4.14 -8.61
CA LEU A 48 2.64 -3.31 -9.28
C LEU A 48 3.95 -3.35 -8.52
N MET A 49 3.90 -3.27 -7.22
CA MET A 49 5.09 -3.25 -6.41
C MET A 49 5.83 -4.58 -6.49
N LYS A 50 5.08 -5.66 -6.58
CA LYS A 50 5.68 -6.94 -6.65
C LYS A 50 6.37 -7.18 -7.98
N VAL A 51 5.69 -6.87 -9.03
CA VAL A 51 6.21 -7.09 -10.35
C VAL A 51 7.25 -6.10 -10.70
N GLY A 52 6.98 -4.88 -10.35
CA GLY A 52 7.83 -3.85 -10.77
C GLY A 52 9.10 -3.81 -10.04
N LYS A 53 9.14 -4.61 -9.14
CA LYS A 53 10.22 -4.60 -8.42
C LYS A 53 11.34 -4.33 -9.17
N VAL A 54 11.08 -4.48 -9.91
CA VAL A 54 11.96 -4.27 -10.63
C VAL A 54 12.48 -3.11 -10.48
N SER A 55 12.31 -2.62 -10.26
CA SER A 55 12.91 -1.70 -10.22
C SER A 55 13.29 -1.08 -9.46
N ASP A 56 13.37 -1.29 -9.21
CA ASP A 56 13.94 -0.79 -8.55
C ASP A 56 14.25 -0.52 -8.30
#